data_71336486beaee11f18674e6f236039a5
#
_entry.id   71336486beaee11f18674e6f236039a5
#
_cell.length_a   1.000
_cell.length_b   1.000
_cell.length_c   1.000
_cell.angle_alpha   90.00
_cell.angle_beta   90.00
_cell.angle_gamma   90.00
#
_symmetry.space_group_name_H-M   'P 1'
#
loop_
_entity.id
_entity.type
_entity.pdbx_description
1 polymer ?
#
loop_
_entity_poly.entity_id
_entity_poly.type
_entity_poly.pdbx_seq_one_letter_code
_entity_poly.pdbx_strand_id
1 'polypeptide(L)'
;ACILTGQHSHTHGQYGHCHGIHGFRTSETMTSTPQALRAAGFATACIGKKHVEPSSVYPFEFEPKINSRSPAELAAAAHTFLSDNADRPFYLHVGFSDPHRAGCGFANDRAWPGVSEQLYRPEDVIVPDFLPDLPDVRADLADYYQAVSRFDHGIGLLLDVLEESGRADDTLVIVTTDHAMPFPGAKASFFDSGHHCPFILRTPDLRQRGAHHQALINWTNIRPTVQGWCGVPAPEDLPASSILPVLGQPNAPGWDETYFSHCFHEIVDYNPYRVLRGRRYKFARHLSAGLDTAFPTDLFRSRTWSAVRDAKVPHMGLRDTRHVIERAPEELYDIAEDPQETRNLIDDPAHSEVAKQMRQRLLDFRHRTDDPWLEIDFQQGMIDEIDPL
;
A
#
# COMPACT_ATOMS: atom_id res chain seq x y z
N ALA A 1 -7.65 -5.22 -0.51
CA ALA A 1 -8.50 -5.62 -1.63
C ALA A 1 -7.71 -5.54 -2.95
N CYS A 2 -7.05 -4.44 -3.32
CA CYS A 2 -6.32 -4.29 -4.59
C CYS A 2 -5.35 -5.44 -4.90
N ILE A 3 -4.55 -5.87 -3.91
CA ILE A 3 -3.61 -7.02 -4.02
C ILE A 3 -4.32 -8.31 -4.47
N LEU A 4 -5.50 -8.57 -3.92
CA LEU A 4 -6.21 -9.82 -4.14
C LEU A 4 -7.16 -9.80 -5.34
N THR A 5 -7.72 -8.63 -5.69
CA THR A 5 -8.63 -8.48 -6.84
C THR A 5 -7.89 -8.08 -8.12
N GLY A 6 -6.71 -7.47 -8.02
CA GLY A 6 -6.02 -6.85 -9.15
C GLY A 6 -6.71 -5.58 -9.66
N GLN A 7 -7.68 -5.03 -8.92
CA GLN A 7 -8.47 -3.85 -9.30
C GLN A 7 -8.19 -2.69 -8.34
N HIS A 8 -8.40 -1.46 -8.79
CA HIS A 8 -8.31 -0.26 -7.95
C HIS A 8 -9.47 -0.16 -6.96
N SER A 9 -9.28 0.57 -5.86
CA SER A 9 -10.29 0.72 -4.82
C SER A 9 -11.61 1.29 -5.34
N HIS A 10 -11.55 2.23 -6.26
CA HIS A 10 -12.73 2.83 -6.88
C HIS A 10 -13.49 1.87 -7.79
N THR A 11 -12.83 0.83 -8.33
CA THR A 11 -13.44 -0.20 -9.17
C THR A 11 -14.02 -1.35 -8.33
N HIS A 12 -13.27 -1.86 -7.35
CA HIS A 12 -13.73 -3.03 -6.58
C HIS A 12 -14.71 -2.69 -5.45
N GLY A 13 -14.93 -1.42 -5.12
CA GLY A 13 -15.95 -0.94 -4.18
C GLY A 13 -15.56 -0.93 -2.70
N GLN A 14 -14.49 -1.59 -2.29
CA GLN A 14 -13.99 -1.48 -0.92
C GLN A 14 -13.14 -0.21 -0.80
N TYR A 15 -13.79 0.92 -0.58
CA TYR A 15 -13.19 2.25 -0.58
C TYR A 15 -12.35 2.56 0.65
N GLY A 16 -12.53 1.82 1.74
CA GLY A 16 -11.85 1.97 3.02
C GLY A 16 -11.93 0.69 3.85
N HIS A 17 -11.84 0.82 5.18
CA HIS A 17 -11.86 -0.31 6.11
C HIS A 17 -13.18 -1.09 6.07
N CYS A 18 -13.10 -2.43 6.10
CA CYS A 18 -14.27 -3.31 6.11
C CYS A 18 -14.84 -3.59 7.51
N HIS A 19 -14.08 -3.36 8.58
CA HIS A 19 -14.44 -3.75 9.93
C HIS A 19 -15.13 -2.63 10.74
N GLY A 20 -15.79 -3.03 11.82
CA GLY A 20 -16.46 -2.11 12.74
C GLY A 20 -17.55 -1.28 12.07
N ILE A 21 -17.58 0.01 12.37
CA ILE A 21 -18.56 0.96 11.82
C ILE A 21 -18.27 1.37 10.37
N HIS A 22 -17.10 1.03 9.84
CA HIS A 22 -16.67 1.49 8.51
C HIS A 22 -17.40 0.75 7.39
N GLY A 23 -17.50 -0.58 7.47
CA GLY A 23 -18.40 -1.42 6.68
C GLY A 23 -18.17 -1.43 5.17
N PHE A 24 -17.03 -0.91 4.66
CA PHE A 24 -16.73 -0.97 3.24
C PHE A 24 -16.46 -2.42 2.79
N ARG A 25 -17.01 -2.81 1.65
CA ARG A 25 -16.91 -4.17 1.13
C ARG A 25 -16.60 -4.17 -0.35
N THR A 26 -15.85 -5.16 -0.79
CA THR A 26 -15.67 -5.45 -2.21
C THR A 26 -17.01 -5.88 -2.82
N SER A 27 -17.31 -5.42 -4.01
CA SER A 27 -18.49 -5.87 -4.76
C SER A 27 -18.48 -7.40 -4.94
N GLU A 28 -19.61 -8.05 -4.74
CA GLU A 28 -19.73 -9.50 -4.91
C GLU A 28 -19.57 -9.96 -6.37
N THR A 29 -19.60 -9.03 -7.31
CA THR A 29 -19.30 -9.30 -8.72
C THR A 29 -17.81 -9.46 -9.01
N MET A 30 -16.94 -9.02 -8.06
CA MET A 30 -15.50 -9.13 -8.20
C MET A 30 -15.02 -10.56 -7.98
N THR A 31 -13.97 -10.92 -8.71
CA THR A 31 -13.22 -12.16 -8.49
C THR A 31 -11.88 -11.86 -7.83
N SER A 32 -11.28 -12.85 -7.21
CA SER A 32 -10.02 -12.69 -6.47
C SER A 32 -9.01 -13.81 -6.73
N THR A 33 -7.77 -13.55 -6.38
CA THR A 33 -6.67 -14.56 -6.43
C THR A 33 -7.02 -15.84 -5.66
N PRO A 34 -7.45 -15.80 -4.36
CA PRO A 34 -7.78 -17.02 -3.64
C PRO A 34 -8.94 -17.79 -4.27
N GLN A 35 -9.94 -17.10 -4.82
CA GLN A 35 -11.06 -17.74 -5.51
C GLN A 35 -10.58 -18.48 -6.77
N ALA A 36 -9.77 -17.85 -7.62
CA ALA A 36 -9.26 -18.43 -8.85
C ALA A 36 -8.33 -19.61 -8.58
N LEU A 37 -7.42 -19.48 -7.62
CA LEU A 37 -6.45 -20.52 -7.28
C LEU A 37 -7.15 -21.72 -6.61
N ARG A 38 -8.11 -21.48 -5.72
CA ARG A 38 -8.92 -22.54 -5.11
C ARG A 38 -9.68 -23.33 -6.19
N ALA A 39 -10.29 -22.64 -7.15
CA ALA A 39 -10.97 -23.30 -8.29
C ALA A 39 -10.02 -24.13 -9.16
N ALA A 40 -8.73 -23.76 -9.21
CA ALA A 40 -7.66 -24.51 -9.89
C ALA A 40 -7.04 -25.62 -9.03
N GLY A 41 -7.57 -25.90 -7.82
CA GLY A 41 -7.12 -27.01 -6.96
C GLY A 41 -6.02 -26.65 -5.96
N PHE A 42 -5.60 -25.39 -5.87
CA PHE A 42 -4.65 -24.94 -4.87
C PHE A 42 -5.27 -24.96 -3.46
N ALA A 43 -4.49 -25.38 -2.47
CA ALA A 43 -4.80 -25.10 -1.07
C ALA A 43 -4.62 -23.60 -0.81
N THR A 44 -5.58 -22.96 -0.12
CA THR A 44 -5.55 -21.51 0.07
C THR A 44 -5.64 -21.14 1.55
N ALA A 45 -4.70 -20.29 2.02
CA ALA A 45 -4.69 -19.81 3.40
C ALA A 45 -4.58 -18.30 3.49
N CYS A 46 -5.25 -17.73 4.50
CA CYS A 46 -5.02 -16.38 4.99
C CYS A 46 -4.70 -16.46 6.49
N ILE A 47 -3.44 -16.20 6.83
CA ILE A 47 -2.95 -16.32 8.21
C ILE A 47 -2.70 -14.92 8.77
N GLY A 48 -3.31 -14.58 9.89
CA GLY A 48 -3.12 -13.33 10.58
C GLY A 48 -4.08 -12.20 10.17
N LYS A 49 -3.57 -10.99 9.90
CA LYS A 49 -4.38 -9.81 9.59
C LYS A 49 -5.10 -9.96 8.23
N LYS A 50 -6.42 -9.82 8.26
CA LYS A 50 -7.28 -9.79 7.05
C LYS A 50 -8.23 -8.60 7.12
N HIS A 51 -8.13 -7.69 6.16
CA HIS A 51 -8.96 -6.49 6.07
C HIS A 51 -9.70 -6.42 4.72
N VAL A 52 -10.31 -7.54 4.32
CA VAL A 52 -11.10 -7.65 3.10
C VAL A 52 -12.40 -8.42 3.35
N GLU A 53 -13.48 -7.98 2.76
CA GLU A 53 -14.82 -8.55 2.82
C GLU A 53 -15.52 -8.39 1.44
N PRO A 54 -16.48 -9.26 1.10
CA PRO A 54 -17.00 -10.40 1.86
C PRO A 54 -16.19 -11.69 1.63
N SER A 55 -16.42 -12.70 2.49
CA SER A 55 -15.76 -14.02 2.35
C SER A 55 -16.17 -14.76 1.07
N SER A 56 -17.31 -14.45 0.46
CA SER A 56 -17.71 -14.98 -0.87
C SER A 56 -16.71 -14.59 -1.96
N VAL A 57 -16.13 -13.40 -1.88
CA VAL A 57 -15.09 -12.93 -2.82
C VAL A 57 -13.71 -13.47 -2.42
N TYR A 58 -13.45 -13.66 -1.14
CA TYR A 58 -12.15 -14.10 -0.61
C TYR A 58 -12.24 -15.44 0.15
N PRO A 59 -12.54 -16.56 -0.56
CA PRO A 59 -12.83 -17.85 0.05
C PRO A 59 -11.54 -18.64 0.36
N PHE A 60 -10.83 -18.27 1.41
CA PHE A 60 -9.70 -19.06 1.91
C PHE A 60 -10.19 -20.34 2.61
N GLU A 61 -9.45 -21.45 2.46
CA GLU A 61 -9.76 -22.73 3.10
C GLU A 61 -9.26 -22.78 4.55
N PHE A 62 -8.16 -22.08 4.83
CA PHE A 62 -7.52 -22.06 6.15
C PHE A 62 -7.37 -20.61 6.63
N GLU A 63 -8.12 -20.26 7.69
CA GLU A 63 -8.11 -18.93 8.31
C GLU A 63 -8.07 -19.10 9.85
N PRO A 64 -6.89 -19.40 10.43
CA PRO A 64 -6.80 -19.62 11.88
C PRO A 64 -6.96 -18.34 12.68
N LYS A 65 -7.62 -18.42 13.84
CA LYS A 65 -7.71 -17.30 14.78
C LYS A 65 -6.45 -17.24 15.64
N ILE A 66 -5.51 -16.41 15.25
CA ILE A 66 -4.22 -16.22 15.91
C ILE A 66 -3.92 -14.73 16.11
N ASN A 67 -2.93 -14.44 16.94
CA ASN A 67 -2.44 -13.09 17.09
C ASN A 67 -1.52 -12.70 15.91
N SER A 68 -2.00 -11.84 15.04
CA SER A 68 -1.24 -11.37 13.86
C SER A 68 0.00 -10.51 14.16
N ARG A 69 0.30 -10.23 15.44
CA ARG A 69 1.56 -9.62 15.90
C ARG A 69 2.57 -10.65 16.41
N SER A 70 2.17 -11.91 16.60
CA SER A 70 3.04 -12.96 17.11
C SER A 70 3.76 -13.68 15.96
N PRO A 71 5.05 -13.41 15.68
CA PRO A 71 5.80 -14.10 14.65
C PRO A 71 5.76 -15.62 14.81
N ALA A 72 5.88 -16.12 16.05
CA ALA A 72 5.85 -17.54 16.33
C ALA A 72 4.49 -18.19 16.02
N GLU A 73 3.35 -17.52 16.33
CA GLU A 73 2.04 -18.06 16.00
C GLU A 73 1.78 -18.06 14.48
N LEU A 74 2.23 -17.01 13.77
CA LEU A 74 2.14 -16.94 12.32
C LEU A 74 2.94 -18.07 11.66
N ALA A 75 4.19 -18.28 12.09
CA ALA A 75 5.03 -19.34 11.59
C ALA A 75 4.47 -20.75 11.90
N ALA A 76 4.00 -20.99 13.12
CA ALA A 76 3.39 -22.26 13.50
C ALA A 76 2.14 -22.58 12.67
N ALA A 77 1.30 -21.59 12.40
CA ALA A 77 0.12 -21.74 11.55
C ALA A 77 0.50 -22.02 10.08
N ALA A 78 1.55 -21.35 9.57
CA ALA A 78 2.09 -21.60 8.23
C ALA A 78 2.66 -23.02 8.12
N HIS A 79 3.41 -23.49 9.12
CA HIS A 79 3.90 -24.86 9.19
C HIS A 79 2.77 -25.89 9.16
N THR A 80 1.74 -25.71 9.98
CA THR A 80 0.55 -26.56 10.00
C THR A 80 -0.11 -26.62 8.61
N PHE A 81 -0.35 -25.45 8.01
CA PHE A 81 -0.98 -25.38 6.68
C PHE A 81 -0.18 -26.08 5.60
N LEU A 82 1.14 -25.89 5.54
CA LEU A 82 2.01 -26.53 4.55
C LEU A 82 2.10 -28.05 4.77
N SER A 83 2.16 -28.50 6.03
CA SER A 83 2.20 -29.93 6.36
C SER A 83 0.91 -30.64 6.00
N ASP A 84 -0.25 -30.04 6.29
CA ASP A 84 -1.55 -30.62 5.98
C ASP A 84 -1.86 -30.66 4.48
N ASN A 85 -1.11 -29.91 3.67
CA ASN A 85 -1.29 -29.79 2.22
C ASN A 85 -0.01 -30.13 1.44
N ALA A 86 0.83 -31.01 1.94
CA ALA A 86 2.13 -31.36 1.34
C ALA A 86 2.03 -31.80 -0.13
N ASP A 87 0.95 -32.46 -0.51
CA ASP A 87 0.72 -33.01 -1.86
C ASP A 87 -0.05 -32.06 -2.79
N ARG A 88 -0.38 -30.84 -2.34
CA ARG A 88 -1.14 -29.87 -3.13
C ARG A 88 -0.31 -28.63 -3.45
N PRO A 89 -0.49 -27.98 -4.62
CA PRO A 89 -0.03 -26.62 -4.79
C PRO A 89 -0.75 -25.70 -3.81
N PHE A 90 -0.11 -24.63 -3.39
CA PHE A 90 -0.67 -23.75 -2.37
C PHE A 90 -0.58 -22.26 -2.70
N TYR A 91 -1.49 -21.50 -2.10
CA TYR A 91 -1.44 -20.05 -1.98
C TYR A 91 -1.55 -19.65 -0.53
N LEU A 92 -0.49 -19.09 0.00
CA LEU A 92 -0.40 -18.66 1.39
C LEU A 92 -0.27 -17.15 1.47
N HIS A 93 -1.29 -16.49 2.01
CA HIS A 93 -1.27 -15.05 2.34
C HIS A 93 -1.05 -14.88 3.84
N VAL A 94 0.05 -14.23 4.23
CA VAL A 94 0.35 -13.95 5.64
C VAL A 94 0.29 -12.46 5.89
N GLY A 95 -0.67 -12.02 6.71
CA GLY A 95 -0.87 -10.64 7.11
C GLY A 95 -0.33 -10.38 8.52
N PHE A 96 0.80 -9.70 8.62
CA PHE A 96 1.29 -9.19 9.91
C PHE A 96 0.52 -7.94 10.32
N SER A 97 0.31 -7.76 11.64
CA SER A 97 -0.11 -6.45 12.14
C SER A 97 1.07 -5.48 12.29
N ASP A 98 2.27 -5.98 12.51
CA ASP A 98 3.46 -5.14 12.52
C ASP A 98 3.91 -4.77 11.09
N PRO A 99 4.44 -3.55 10.93
CA PRO A 99 4.69 -2.51 11.93
C PRO A 99 3.56 -1.46 12.06
N HIS A 100 2.30 -1.85 12.02
CA HIS A 100 1.16 -0.96 12.26
C HIS A 100 1.10 -0.49 13.71
N ARG A 101 0.59 0.72 13.96
CA ARG A 101 0.36 1.21 15.32
C ARG A 101 -0.60 0.30 16.10
N ALA A 102 -0.45 0.27 17.40
CA ALA A 102 -1.30 -0.43 18.36
C ALA A 102 -1.99 0.56 19.28
N GLY A 103 -2.81 0.07 20.18
CA GLY A 103 -3.45 0.91 21.21
C GLY A 103 -2.44 1.61 22.13
N CYS A 104 -1.25 1.02 22.29
CA CYS A 104 -0.11 1.62 22.96
C CYS A 104 1.11 1.56 22.02
N GLY A 105 1.46 2.68 21.43
CA GLY A 105 2.59 2.82 20.50
C GLY A 105 2.59 1.78 19.37
N PHE A 106 3.60 0.91 19.36
CA PHE A 106 3.79 -0.17 18.39
C PHE A 106 3.75 -1.56 19.05
N ALA A 107 3.02 -1.71 20.17
CA ALA A 107 2.94 -2.93 20.98
C ALA A 107 4.31 -3.42 21.50
N ASN A 108 5.19 -2.46 21.84
CA ASN A 108 6.49 -2.72 22.46
C ASN A 108 6.42 -2.77 24.00
N ASP A 109 5.21 -2.74 24.56
CA ASP A 109 4.91 -2.82 25.99
C ASP A 109 4.97 -4.25 26.56
N ARG A 110 5.32 -5.22 25.75
CA ARG A 110 5.44 -6.64 26.11
C ARG A 110 6.49 -7.38 25.31
N ALA A 111 7.03 -8.45 25.87
CA ALA A 111 7.83 -9.41 25.13
C ALA A 111 6.96 -10.28 24.21
N TRP A 112 7.50 -10.65 23.06
CA TRP A 112 6.85 -11.53 22.09
C TRP A 112 7.56 -12.89 22.08
N PRO A 113 6.83 -14.02 22.24
CA PRO A 113 7.46 -15.34 22.26
C PRO A 113 8.32 -15.63 21.02
N GLY A 114 9.51 -16.12 21.24
CA GLY A 114 10.44 -16.48 20.15
C GLY A 114 11.13 -15.30 19.45
N VAL A 115 10.88 -14.06 19.89
CA VAL A 115 11.49 -12.85 19.32
C VAL A 115 12.53 -12.28 20.29
N SER A 116 13.78 -12.14 19.82
CA SER A 116 14.77 -11.35 20.53
C SER A 116 14.43 -9.87 20.38
N GLU A 117 14.24 -9.18 21.50
CA GLU A 117 13.91 -7.78 21.51
C GLU A 117 15.11 -6.94 21.02
N GLN A 118 14.91 -6.13 20.00
CA GLN A 118 15.90 -5.17 19.50
C GLN A 118 15.43 -3.77 19.83
N LEU A 119 16.14 -3.12 20.76
CA LEU A 119 15.86 -1.75 21.19
C LEU A 119 16.64 -0.76 20.34
N TYR A 120 15.99 0.35 20.02
CA TYR A 120 16.59 1.48 19.32
C TYR A 120 16.53 2.71 20.20
N ARG A 121 17.63 3.49 20.22
CA ARG A 121 17.66 4.77 20.94
C ARG A 121 17.16 5.89 20.01
N PRO A 122 16.41 6.87 20.53
CA PRO A 122 15.91 7.99 19.71
C PRO A 122 17.02 8.77 18.99
N GLU A 123 18.22 8.85 19.55
CA GLU A 123 19.36 9.53 18.93
C GLU A 123 19.96 8.77 17.74
N ASP A 124 19.74 7.46 17.63
CA ASP A 124 20.30 6.62 16.57
C ASP A 124 19.37 6.48 15.35
N VAL A 125 18.11 6.93 15.45
CA VAL A 125 17.17 6.81 14.33
C VAL A 125 17.44 7.84 13.24
N ILE A 126 17.23 7.44 12.00
CA ILE A 126 17.22 8.34 10.85
C ILE A 126 15.84 8.95 10.73
N VAL A 127 15.71 10.26 10.87
CA VAL A 127 14.46 10.97 10.66
C VAL A 127 14.28 11.17 9.16
N PRO A 128 13.18 10.64 8.55
CA PRO A 128 12.91 10.88 7.14
C PRO A 128 12.68 12.35 6.82
N ASP A 129 13.06 12.78 5.62
CA ASP A 129 12.96 14.19 5.16
C ASP A 129 11.53 14.78 5.18
N PHE A 130 10.50 13.94 5.27
CA PHE A 130 9.10 14.38 5.38
C PHE A 130 8.60 14.52 6.83
N LEU A 131 9.46 14.26 7.85
CA LEU A 131 9.15 14.43 9.26
C LEU A 131 10.04 15.49 9.92
N PRO A 132 9.52 16.24 10.89
CA PRO A 132 10.36 17.18 11.65
C PRO A 132 11.26 16.44 12.63
N ASP A 133 12.48 16.91 12.79
CA ASP A 133 13.43 16.36 13.76
C ASP A 133 13.12 16.91 15.16
N LEU A 134 12.23 16.22 15.88
CA LEU A 134 11.83 16.53 17.25
C LEU A 134 12.08 15.33 18.15
N PRO A 135 12.31 15.54 19.48
CA PRO A 135 12.52 14.43 20.42
C PRO A 135 11.40 13.39 20.42
N ASP A 136 10.13 13.82 20.36
CA ASP A 136 8.96 12.92 20.31
C ASP A 136 8.86 12.16 18.98
N VAL A 137 9.25 12.78 17.86
CA VAL A 137 9.31 12.12 16.55
C VAL A 137 10.38 11.05 16.53
N ARG A 138 11.57 11.34 17.07
CA ARG A 138 12.65 10.36 17.20
C ARG A 138 12.28 9.18 18.09
N ALA A 139 11.61 9.45 19.21
CA ALA A 139 11.12 8.40 20.09
C ALA A 139 10.04 7.52 19.42
N ASP A 140 9.12 8.13 18.68
CA ASP A 140 8.08 7.41 17.91
C ASP A 140 8.71 6.56 16.78
N LEU A 141 9.76 7.05 16.13
CA LEU A 141 10.54 6.30 15.14
C LEU A 141 11.33 5.14 15.75
N ALA A 142 11.90 5.30 16.93
CA ALA A 142 12.61 4.23 17.63
C ALA A 142 11.65 3.07 17.97
N ASP A 143 10.44 3.40 18.44
CA ASP A 143 9.39 2.43 18.69
C ASP A 143 8.94 1.72 17.39
N TYR A 144 8.85 2.46 16.28
CA TYR A 144 8.54 1.92 14.96
C TYR A 144 9.63 0.97 14.46
N TYR A 145 10.92 1.33 14.60
CA TYR A 145 12.04 0.47 14.20
C TYR A 145 12.03 -0.87 14.93
N GLN A 146 11.68 -0.87 16.23
CA GLN A 146 11.53 -2.10 17.00
C GLN A 146 10.42 -3.00 16.41
N ALA A 147 9.29 -2.42 16.01
CA ALA A 147 8.20 -3.18 15.37
C ALA A 147 8.59 -3.70 13.97
N VAL A 148 9.39 -2.93 13.21
CA VAL A 148 9.95 -3.38 11.92
C VAL A 148 10.90 -4.57 12.13
N SER A 149 11.77 -4.53 13.13
CA SER A 149 12.67 -5.66 13.46
C SER A 149 11.89 -6.90 13.88
N ARG A 150 10.76 -6.76 14.58
CA ARG A 150 9.88 -7.88 14.92
C ARG A 150 9.20 -8.46 13.68
N PHE A 151 8.76 -7.61 12.76
CA PHE A 151 8.23 -8.04 11.46
C PHE A 151 9.28 -8.79 10.64
N ASP A 152 10.50 -8.25 10.52
CA ASP A 152 11.61 -8.87 9.79
C ASP A 152 11.96 -10.26 10.36
N HIS A 153 12.02 -10.38 11.70
CA HIS A 153 12.18 -11.66 12.36
C HIS A 153 11.07 -12.66 11.98
N GLY A 154 9.82 -12.18 11.91
CA GLY A 154 8.68 -13.00 11.48
C GLY A 154 8.78 -13.48 10.04
N ILE A 155 9.30 -12.65 9.13
CA ILE A 155 9.62 -13.06 7.75
C ILE A 155 10.67 -14.17 7.76
N GLY A 156 11.73 -14.04 8.57
CA GLY A 156 12.75 -15.08 8.74
C GLY A 156 12.13 -16.42 9.12
N LEU A 157 11.29 -16.45 10.17
CA LEU A 157 10.61 -17.67 10.59
C LEU A 157 9.71 -18.30 9.51
N LEU A 158 9.05 -17.49 8.70
CA LEU A 158 8.23 -17.99 7.58
C LEU A 158 9.09 -18.59 6.45
N LEU A 159 10.25 -18.00 6.18
CA LEU A 159 11.21 -18.54 5.21
C LEU A 159 11.80 -19.85 5.68
N ASP A 160 12.12 -19.97 6.98
CA ASP A 160 12.58 -21.23 7.59
C ASP A 160 11.51 -22.33 7.44
N VAL A 161 10.24 -22.03 7.76
CA VAL A 161 9.12 -22.95 7.56
C VAL A 161 8.98 -23.38 6.09
N LEU A 162 9.18 -22.49 5.15
CA LEU A 162 9.12 -22.80 3.72
C LEU A 162 10.27 -23.71 3.30
N GLU A 163 11.50 -23.47 3.77
CA GLU A 163 12.67 -24.34 3.53
C GLU A 163 12.46 -25.73 4.16
N GLU A 164 12.02 -25.81 5.41
CA GLU A 164 11.73 -27.06 6.12
C GLU A 164 10.64 -27.89 5.45
N SER A 165 9.67 -27.24 4.79
CA SER A 165 8.63 -27.92 4.02
C SER A 165 9.14 -28.54 2.71
N GLY A 166 10.37 -28.22 2.28
CA GLY A 166 10.94 -28.64 0.99
C GLY A 166 10.31 -27.95 -0.23
N ARG A 167 9.55 -26.87 -0.04
CA ARG A 167 8.83 -26.18 -1.12
C ARG A 167 9.49 -24.86 -1.57
N ALA A 168 10.66 -24.52 -1.02
CA ALA A 168 11.32 -23.25 -1.32
C ALA A 168 11.73 -23.10 -2.80
N ASP A 169 12.07 -24.21 -3.45
CA ASP A 169 12.54 -24.26 -4.84
C ASP A 169 11.39 -24.26 -5.88
N ASP A 170 10.14 -24.30 -5.46
CA ASP A 170 8.98 -24.23 -6.34
C ASP A 170 8.00 -23.10 -5.97
N THR A 171 8.40 -22.18 -5.08
CA THR A 171 7.54 -21.14 -4.56
C THR A 171 7.99 -19.74 -4.97
N LEU A 172 7.06 -18.98 -5.54
CA LEU A 172 7.15 -17.52 -5.67
C LEU A 172 6.90 -16.90 -4.29
N VAL A 173 7.86 -16.09 -3.80
CA VAL A 173 7.72 -15.34 -2.55
C VAL A 173 7.62 -13.85 -2.87
N ILE A 174 6.59 -13.18 -2.33
CA ILE A 174 6.44 -11.73 -2.39
C ILE A 174 6.38 -11.19 -0.96
N VAL A 175 7.28 -10.26 -0.63
CA VAL A 175 7.26 -9.51 0.62
C VAL A 175 6.96 -8.06 0.30
N THR A 176 5.88 -7.53 0.86
CA THR A 176 5.42 -6.17 0.62
C THR A 176 4.59 -5.66 1.80
N THR A 177 4.06 -4.45 1.71
CA THR A 177 3.16 -3.85 2.69
C THR A 177 1.86 -3.40 2.00
N ASP A 178 0.79 -3.24 2.75
CA ASP A 178 -0.50 -2.73 2.27
C ASP A 178 -0.50 -1.19 2.09
N HIS A 179 0.33 -0.48 2.84
CA HIS A 179 0.54 0.98 2.77
C HIS A 179 1.91 1.34 3.37
N ALA A 180 2.32 2.60 3.23
CA ALA A 180 3.56 3.10 3.80
C ALA A 180 3.52 3.19 5.33
N MET A 181 4.67 3.60 5.92
CA MET A 181 4.85 3.72 7.36
C MET A 181 3.74 4.59 8.01
N PRO A 182 3.29 4.23 9.24
CA PRO A 182 2.14 4.88 9.88
C PRO A 182 2.54 6.22 10.54
N PHE A 183 2.96 7.18 9.72
CA PHE A 183 3.34 8.53 10.11
C PHE A 183 2.63 9.56 9.25
N PRO A 184 2.35 10.78 9.79
CA PRO A 184 1.76 11.86 9.02
C PRO A 184 2.62 12.23 7.81
N GLY A 185 1.98 12.45 6.65
CA GLY A 185 2.68 12.70 5.39
C GLY A 185 3.18 11.43 4.67
N ALA A 186 2.91 10.23 5.24
CA ALA A 186 3.14 8.94 4.61
C ALA A 186 1.82 8.16 4.48
N LYS A 187 1.43 7.30 5.45
CA LYS A 187 0.16 6.55 5.39
C LYS A 187 -1.02 7.46 5.04
N ALA A 188 -1.90 6.99 4.14
CA ALA A 188 -3.09 7.69 3.66
C ALA A 188 -2.81 9.07 3.00
N SER A 189 -1.60 9.28 2.50
CA SER A 189 -1.24 10.49 1.76
C SER A 189 -0.90 10.16 0.30
N PHE A 190 -1.01 11.17 -0.58
CA PHE A 190 -0.69 11.03 -1.99
C PHE A 190 0.81 11.18 -2.30
N PHE A 191 1.62 11.62 -1.35
CA PHE A 191 3.06 11.79 -1.52
C PHE A 191 3.78 10.47 -1.80
N ASP A 192 4.95 10.51 -2.44
CA ASP A 192 5.77 9.31 -2.65
C ASP A 192 6.13 8.63 -1.32
N SER A 193 6.32 9.38 -0.23
CA SER A 193 6.45 8.83 1.13
C SER A 193 5.28 7.95 1.56
N GLY A 194 4.08 8.10 0.94
CA GLY A 194 2.89 7.29 1.17
C GLY A 194 2.74 6.10 0.22
N HIS A 195 3.40 6.12 -0.92
CA HIS A 195 3.17 5.16 -2.00
C HIS A 195 4.41 4.41 -2.46
N HIS A 196 5.63 4.94 -2.24
CA HIS A 196 6.87 4.23 -2.53
C HIS A 196 7.12 3.15 -1.46
N CYS A 197 6.34 2.09 -1.53
CA CYS A 197 6.35 0.97 -0.58
C CYS A 197 7.39 -0.09 -0.96
N PRO A 198 7.94 -0.83 0.02
CA PRO A 198 8.85 -1.93 -0.27
C PRO A 198 8.13 -3.05 -1.03
N PHE A 199 8.81 -3.58 -2.05
CA PHE A 199 8.37 -4.74 -2.81
C PHE A 199 9.56 -5.62 -3.12
N ILE A 200 9.60 -6.82 -2.55
CA ILE A 200 10.64 -7.82 -2.75
C ILE A 200 10.00 -9.05 -3.36
N LEU A 201 10.57 -9.55 -4.45
CA LEU A 201 10.09 -10.76 -5.12
C LEU A 201 11.25 -11.74 -5.29
N ARG A 202 11.00 -13.00 -4.94
CA ARG A 202 11.90 -14.14 -5.16
C ARG A 202 11.18 -15.19 -5.98
N THR A 203 11.79 -15.62 -7.08
CA THR A 203 11.44 -16.87 -7.79
C THR A 203 12.64 -17.80 -7.81
N PRO A 204 12.44 -19.14 -7.82
CA PRO A 204 13.54 -20.10 -7.92
C PRO A 204 14.40 -19.91 -9.17
N ASP A 205 13.79 -19.58 -10.29
CA ASP A 205 14.44 -19.46 -11.61
C ASP A 205 15.17 -18.13 -11.84
N LEU A 206 15.05 -17.16 -10.91
CA LEU A 206 15.62 -15.83 -11.10
C LEU A 206 17.14 -15.87 -10.95
N ARG A 207 17.86 -15.70 -12.08
CA ARG A 207 19.34 -15.74 -12.12
C ARG A 207 19.99 -14.50 -11.50
N GLN A 208 19.32 -13.36 -11.51
CA GLN A 208 19.82 -12.10 -10.97
C GLN A 208 19.30 -11.87 -9.55
N ARG A 209 20.04 -12.37 -8.57
CA ARG A 209 19.74 -12.13 -7.14
C ARG A 209 20.20 -10.75 -6.75
N GLY A 210 19.40 -10.07 -5.89
CA GLY A 210 19.71 -8.73 -5.37
C GLY A 210 19.62 -7.61 -6.42
N ALA A 211 18.98 -7.86 -7.56
CA ALA A 211 18.78 -6.83 -8.58
C ALA A 211 17.71 -5.79 -8.15
N HIS A 212 17.99 -4.52 -8.43
CA HIS A 212 17.01 -3.45 -8.32
C HIS A 212 16.32 -3.24 -9.65
N HIS A 213 14.99 -3.33 -9.66
CA HIS A 213 14.17 -3.19 -10.86
C HIS A 213 13.55 -1.80 -10.92
N GLN A 214 13.60 -1.17 -12.12
CA GLN A 214 13.12 0.20 -12.31
C GLN A 214 11.66 0.30 -12.77
N ALA A 215 10.97 -0.82 -12.99
CA ALA A 215 9.57 -0.82 -13.37
C ALA A 215 8.70 -0.15 -12.29
N LEU A 216 7.86 0.79 -12.71
CA LEU A 216 6.85 1.37 -11.85
C LEU A 216 5.64 0.42 -11.81
N ILE A 217 5.41 -0.18 -10.65
CA ILE A 217 4.32 -1.14 -10.39
C ILE A 217 3.43 -0.64 -9.27
N ASN A 218 2.26 -1.24 -9.15
CA ASN A 218 1.38 -1.06 -8.00
C ASN A 218 0.73 -2.38 -7.57
N TRP A 219 -0.13 -2.36 -6.57
CA TRP A 219 -0.76 -3.56 -6.02
C TRP A 219 -1.62 -4.33 -7.01
N THR A 220 -2.12 -3.69 -8.07
CA THR A 220 -2.94 -4.36 -9.10
C THR A 220 -2.13 -5.31 -9.98
N ASN A 221 -0.80 -5.13 -10.05
CA ASN A 221 0.11 -6.06 -10.75
C ASN A 221 0.27 -7.41 -10.04
N ILE A 222 -0.04 -7.49 -8.72
CA ILE A 222 0.23 -8.70 -7.92
C ILE A 222 -0.65 -9.86 -8.37
N ARG A 223 -1.96 -9.64 -8.56
CA ARG A 223 -2.87 -10.71 -8.98
C ARG A 223 -2.46 -11.36 -10.30
N PRO A 224 -2.26 -10.65 -11.42
CA PRO A 224 -1.88 -11.28 -12.68
C PRO A 224 -0.48 -11.91 -12.59
N THR A 225 0.41 -11.42 -11.72
CA THR A 225 1.72 -12.02 -11.46
C THR A 225 1.58 -13.36 -10.75
N VAL A 226 0.84 -13.43 -9.66
CA VAL A 226 0.61 -14.66 -8.89
C VAL A 226 -0.12 -15.70 -9.73
N GLN A 227 -1.22 -15.32 -10.41
CA GLN A 227 -1.94 -16.25 -11.27
C GLN A 227 -1.08 -16.73 -12.45
N GLY A 228 -0.31 -15.84 -13.07
CA GLY A 228 0.63 -16.21 -14.13
C GLY A 228 1.71 -17.18 -13.68
N TRP A 229 2.26 -17.01 -12.47
CA TRP A 229 3.19 -17.94 -11.85
C TRP A 229 2.56 -19.32 -11.62
N CYS A 230 1.33 -19.32 -11.15
CA CYS A 230 0.55 -20.56 -10.89
C CYS A 230 0.00 -21.24 -12.16
N GLY A 231 0.22 -20.67 -13.34
CA GLY A 231 -0.38 -21.20 -14.60
C GLY A 231 -1.90 -21.05 -14.67
N VAL A 232 -2.49 -20.15 -13.87
CA VAL A 232 -3.92 -19.90 -13.82
C VAL A 232 -4.22 -18.60 -14.57
N PRO A 233 -5.11 -18.59 -15.57
CA PRO A 233 -5.44 -17.38 -16.33
C PRO A 233 -5.96 -16.26 -15.40
N ALA A 234 -5.43 -15.05 -15.56
CA ALA A 234 -5.98 -13.85 -14.95
C ALA A 234 -7.07 -13.26 -15.86
N PRO A 235 -8.06 -12.53 -15.32
CA PRO A 235 -9.03 -11.79 -16.13
C PRO A 235 -8.34 -10.82 -17.10
N GLU A 236 -8.87 -10.73 -18.32
CA GLU A 236 -8.32 -9.88 -19.39
C GLU A 236 -8.56 -8.37 -19.14
N ASP A 237 -9.56 -8.04 -18.34
CA ASP A 237 -9.98 -6.69 -17.99
C ASP A 237 -9.23 -6.09 -16.79
N LEU A 238 -8.17 -6.74 -16.29
CA LEU A 238 -7.35 -6.18 -15.22
C LEU A 238 -6.61 -4.93 -15.70
N PRO A 239 -6.55 -3.87 -14.88
CA PRO A 239 -5.91 -2.61 -15.25
C PRO A 239 -4.39 -2.69 -15.36
N ALA A 240 -3.79 -3.78 -14.87
CA ALA A 240 -2.34 -3.99 -14.82
C ALA A 240 -1.94 -5.39 -15.28
N SER A 241 -0.72 -5.49 -15.81
CA SER A 241 -0.13 -6.74 -16.31
C SER A 241 0.73 -7.45 -15.28
N SER A 242 1.01 -8.74 -15.52
CA SER A 242 2.01 -9.52 -14.76
C SER A 242 3.41 -8.93 -14.92
N ILE A 243 4.19 -8.89 -13.82
CA ILE A 243 5.58 -8.45 -13.82
C ILE A 243 6.57 -9.58 -14.21
N LEU A 244 6.11 -10.82 -14.28
CA LEU A 244 6.98 -11.97 -14.61
C LEU A 244 7.79 -11.80 -15.90
N PRO A 245 7.21 -11.30 -17.02
CA PRO A 245 7.96 -11.14 -18.27
C PRO A 245 9.13 -10.16 -18.19
N VAL A 246 9.12 -9.26 -17.21
CA VAL A 246 10.13 -8.19 -17.10
C VAL A 246 11.12 -8.37 -15.96
N LEU A 247 10.99 -9.42 -15.15
CA LEU A 247 11.89 -9.67 -14.00
C LEU A 247 13.37 -9.76 -14.39
N GLY A 248 13.68 -10.24 -15.58
CA GLY A 248 15.07 -10.28 -16.12
C GLY A 248 15.51 -9.01 -16.83
N GLN A 249 14.70 -7.94 -16.83
CA GLN A 249 14.93 -6.72 -17.58
C GLN A 249 14.79 -5.49 -16.68
N PRO A 250 15.83 -5.10 -15.92
CA PRO A 250 15.74 -4.01 -14.92
C PRO A 250 15.17 -2.69 -15.46
N ASN A 251 15.35 -2.42 -16.76
CA ASN A 251 14.89 -1.22 -17.46
C ASN A 251 13.89 -1.58 -18.57
N ALA A 252 12.94 -2.49 -18.31
CA ALA A 252 11.95 -2.89 -19.29
C ALA A 252 11.14 -1.69 -19.82
N PRO A 253 10.98 -1.53 -21.15
CA PRO A 253 10.15 -0.46 -21.71
C PRO A 253 8.68 -0.67 -21.39
N GLY A 254 7.93 0.44 -21.31
CA GLY A 254 6.48 0.40 -21.02
C GLY A 254 6.12 0.29 -19.54
N TRP A 255 7.11 0.35 -18.63
CA TRP A 255 6.92 0.36 -17.18
C TRP A 255 7.38 1.68 -16.55
N ASP A 256 7.13 2.77 -17.26
CA ASP A 256 7.60 4.11 -16.91
C ASP A 256 6.57 4.94 -16.17
N GLU A 257 5.39 4.38 -15.95
CA GLU A 257 4.31 5.03 -15.21
C GLU A 257 3.44 4.04 -14.46
N THR A 258 2.81 4.53 -13.41
CA THR A 258 1.82 3.81 -12.62
C THR A 258 0.73 4.75 -12.15
N TYR A 259 -0.45 4.18 -11.86
CA TYR A 259 -1.61 4.92 -11.37
C TYR A 259 -2.00 4.40 -10.00
N PHE A 260 -2.43 5.30 -9.12
CA PHE A 260 -3.01 4.90 -7.85
C PHE A 260 -4.15 5.82 -7.42
N SER A 261 -4.98 5.31 -6.54
CA SER A 261 -6.18 5.99 -6.08
C SER A 261 -6.39 5.76 -4.59
N HIS A 262 -6.99 6.73 -3.96
CA HIS A 262 -7.48 6.65 -2.60
C HIS A 262 -8.91 7.20 -2.56
N CYS A 263 -9.73 6.73 -1.62
CA CYS A 263 -11.07 7.26 -1.39
C CYS A 263 -11.28 7.55 0.10
N PHE A 264 -11.17 6.52 0.93
CA PHE A 264 -11.30 6.56 2.38
C PHE A 264 -10.21 5.69 3.02
N HIS A 265 -9.85 5.99 4.25
CA HIS A 265 -9.19 5.06 5.13
C HIS A 265 -10.20 4.54 6.16
N GLU A 266 -10.60 5.37 7.10
CA GLU A 266 -11.78 5.18 7.95
C GLU A 266 -12.99 5.89 7.31
N ILE A 267 -14.22 5.60 7.76
CA ILE A 267 -15.43 6.22 7.17
C ILE A 267 -15.45 7.75 7.32
N VAL A 268 -14.70 8.29 8.27
CA VAL A 268 -14.57 9.74 8.50
C VAL A 268 -13.43 10.38 7.71
N ASP A 269 -12.54 9.57 7.11
CA ASP A 269 -11.35 10.06 6.41
C ASP A 269 -11.62 10.13 4.91
N TYR A 270 -12.55 11.00 4.50
CA TYR A 270 -12.85 11.25 3.10
C TYR A 270 -11.76 12.10 2.48
N ASN A 271 -10.88 11.48 1.71
CA ASN A 271 -9.78 12.13 1.01
C ASN A 271 -9.56 11.47 -0.36
N PRO A 272 -10.52 11.61 -1.30
CA PRO A 272 -10.40 10.98 -2.61
C PRO A 272 -9.40 11.75 -3.48
N TYR A 273 -8.43 11.00 -4.00
CA TYR A 273 -7.49 11.48 -4.99
C TYR A 273 -7.16 10.41 -6.04
N ARG A 274 -6.68 10.88 -7.18
CA ARG A 274 -6.17 10.06 -8.27
C ARG A 274 -4.80 10.58 -8.68
N VAL A 275 -3.86 9.68 -8.90
CA VAL A 275 -2.47 10.04 -9.20
C VAL A 275 -1.95 9.26 -10.39
N LEU A 276 -1.26 9.97 -11.27
CA LEU A 276 -0.36 9.42 -12.27
C LEU A 276 1.08 9.70 -11.83
N ARG A 277 1.86 8.64 -11.61
CA ARG A 277 3.27 8.70 -11.25
C ARG A 277 4.11 8.20 -12.43
N GLY A 278 4.77 9.10 -13.13
CA GLY A 278 5.80 8.81 -14.11
C GLY A 278 7.19 8.79 -13.49
N ARG A 279 8.25 8.51 -14.27
CA ARG A 279 9.63 8.50 -13.73
C ARG A 279 10.09 9.86 -13.23
N ARG A 280 9.78 10.92 -13.95
CA ARG A 280 10.17 12.28 -13.60
C ARG A 280 9.04 13.07 -12.97
N TYR A 281 7.86 13.04 -13.57
CA TYR A 281 6.74 13.85 -13.13
C TYR A 281 5.68 13.02 -12.43
N LYS A 282 5.02 13.65 -11.46
CA LYS A 282 3.86 13.13 -10.74
C LYS A 282 2.75 14.16 -10.80
N PHE A 283 1.56 13.71 -11.17
CA PHE A 283 0.36 14.54 -11.23
C PHE A 283 -0.72 13.94 -10.35
N ALA A 284 -1.30 14.76 -9.48
CA ALA A 284 -2.40 14.40 -8.60
C ALA A 284 -3.65 15.26 -8.88
N ARG A 285 -4.81 14.63 -8.92
CA ARG A 285 -6.14 15.26 -8.89
C ARG A 285 -6.79 14.96 -7.55
N HIS A 286 -7.05 15.99 -6.76
CA HIS A 286 -7.78 15.92 -5.49
C HIS A 286 -9.26 16.23 -5.73
N LEU A 287 -10.13 15.27 -5.38
CA LEU A 287 -11.56 15.33 -5.66
C LEU A 287 -12.36 15.96 -4.49
N SER A 288 -11.67 16.32 -3.41
CA SER A 288 -12.22 17.00 -2.23
C SER A 288 -11.29 18.13 -1.75
N ALA A 289 -10.67 18.85 -2.67
CA ALA A 289 -9.65 19.86 -2.38
C ALA A 289 -10.12 21.00 -1.46
N GLY A 290 -11.42 21.23 -1.32
CA GLY A 290 -11.98 22.20 -0.37
C GLY A 290 -12.01 21.74 1.09
N LEU A 291 -11.60 20.49 1.37
CA LEU A 291 -11.57 19.91 2.71
C LEU A 291 -10.12 19.70 3.16
N ASP A 292 -9.87 19.96 4.44
CA ASP A 292 -8.60 19.58 5.05
C ASP A 292 -8.42 18.06 5.03
N THR A 293 -7.19 17.60 4.87
CA THR A 293 -6.85 16.18 4.94
C THR A 293 -7.13 15.64 6.35
N ALA A 294 -8.11 14.77 6.46
CA ALA A 294 -8.35 14.02 7.68
C ALA A 294 -7.24 12.94 7.84
N PHE A 295 -6.68 12.86 9.03
CA PHE A 295 -5.75 11.78 9.35
C PHE A 295 -6.50 10.59 9.95
N PRO A 296 -6.12 9.34 9.56
CA PRO A 296 -6.57 8.14 10.27
C PRO A 296 -6.38 8.27 11.78
N THR A 297 -7.28 7.67 12.56
CA THR A 297 -7.28 7.79 14.03
C THR A 297 -5.94 7.45 14.65
N ASP A 298 -5.23 6.45 14.12
CA ASP A 298 -3.91 6.03 14.60
C ASP A 298 -2.83 7.09 14.34
N LEU A 299 -2.92 7.85 13.24
CA LEU A 299 -2.02 8.97 12.97
C LEU A 299 -2.40 10.20 13.78
N PHE A 300 -3.68 10.52 13.86
CA PHE A 300 -4.17 11.69 14.62
C PHE A 300 -3.77 11.62 16.10
N ARG A 301 -3.76 10.42 16.67
CA ARG A 301 -3.36 10.15 18.06
C ARG A 301 -1.88 9.83 18.24
N SER A 302 -1.09 9.83 17.16
CA SER A 302 0.34 9.50 17.26
C SER A 302 1.12 10.53 18.07
N ARG A 303 2.21 10.08 18.69
CA ARG A 303 3.17 10.95 19.38
C ARG A 303 3.71 12.00 18.41
N THR A 304 4.06 11.60 17.19
CA THR A 304 4.55 12.49 16.14
C THR A 304 3.57 13.60 15.82
N TRP A 305 2.30 13.28 15.52
CA TRP A 305 1.31 14.31 15.16
C TRP A 305 0.98 15.24 16.35
N SER A 306 0.91 14.68 17.56
CA SER A 306 0.71 15.48 18.76
C SER A 306 1.82 16.50 18.96
N ALA A 307 3.09 16.10 18.78
CA ALA A 307 4.23 17.02 18.87
C ALA A 307 4.18 18.12 17.81
N VAL A 308 3.85 17.77 16.55
CA VAL A 308 3.71 18.76 15.46
C VAL A 308 2.62 19.78 15.75
N ARG A 309 1.44 19.30 16.13
CA ARG A 309 0.27 20.14 16.43
C ARG A 309 0.49 21.05 17.64
N ASP A 310 0.96 20.49 18.75
CA ASP A 310 1.07 21.20 20.02
C ASP A 310 2.19 22.27 19.98
N ALA A 311 3.28 21.99 19.27
CA ALA A 311 4.35 22.94 19.00
C ALA A 311 4.08 23.88 17.81
N LYS A 312 2.96 23.67 17.07
CA LYS A 312 2.61 24.43 15.86
C LYS A 312 3.77 24.49 14.87
N VAL A 313 4.37 23.33 14.61
CA VAL A 313 5.56 23.21 13.77
C VAL A 313 5.22 23.67 12.35
N PRO A 314 5.94 24.66 11.76
CA PRO A 314 5.61 25.21 10.45
C PRO A 314 5.96 24.26 9.30
N HIS A 315 6.92 23.35 9.51
CA HIS A 315 7.38 22.42 8.49
C HIS A 315 7.41 20.99 9.01
N MET A 316 6.82 20.07 8.28
CA MET A 316 7.00 18.63 8.42
C MET A 316 8.17 18.21 7.53
N GLY A 317 9.35 18.13 8.13
CA GLY A 317 10.60 17.97 7.38
C GLY A 317 10.81 19.12 6.39
N LEU A 318 10.93 18.79 5.11
CA LEU A 318 11.09 19.77 4.04
C LEU A 318 9.79 20.36 3.51
N ARG A 319 8.63 19.78 3.88
CA ARG A 319 7.31 20.25 3.45
C ARG A 319 6.72 21.25 4.43
N ASP A 320 6.04 22.27 3.95
CA ASP A 320 5.19 23.11 4.77
C ASP A 320 4.10 22.24 5.42
N THR A 321 3.89 22.40 6.74
CA THR A 321 2.84 21.64 7.47
C THR A 321 1.45 21.90 6.89
N ARG A 322 1.21 23.14 6.45
CA ARG A 322 -0.03 23.50 5.81
C ARG A 322 -0.23 22.73 4.50
N HIS A 323 0.82 22.53 3.71
CA HIS A 323 0.80 21.74 2.50
C HIS A 323 0.49 20.25 2.76
N VAL A 324 0.78 19.73 3.95
CA VAL A 324 0.40 18.35 4.33
C VAL A 324 -1.10 18.24 4.64
N ILE A 325 -1.76 19.32 5.01
CA ILE A 325 -3.16 19.36 5.44
C ILE A 325 -4.09 19.86 4.31
N GLU A 326 -3.75 20.98 3.70
CA GLU A 326 -4.55 21.62 2.64
C GLU A 326 -4.12 21.13 1.27
N ARG A 327 -5.07 20.91 0.34
CA ARG A 327 -4.80 20.41 -1.01
C ARG A 327 -5.26 21.40 -2.07
N ALA A 328 -4.40 21.59 -3.08
CA ALA A 328 -4.85 22.18 -4.33
C ALA A 328 -5.70 21.17 -5.12
N PRO A 329 -6.65 21.61 -5.96
CA PRO A 329 -7.42 20.70 -6.81
C PRO A 329 -6.54 19.83 -7.71
N GLU A 330 -5.42 20.38 -8.18
CA GLU A 330 -4.41 19.67 -8.96
C GLU A 330 -3.01 20.01 -8.46
N GLU A 331 -2.15 19.02 -8.48
CA GLU A 331 -0.76 19.19 -8.08
C GLU A 331 0.16 18.49 -9.08
N LEU A 332 1.25 19.16 -9.47
CA LEU A 332 2.28 18.63 -10.36
C LEU A 332 3.65 18.78 -9.71
N TYR A 333 4.43 17.69 -9.69
CA TYR A 333 5.78 17.69 -9.12
C TYR A 333 6.80 17.12 -10.11
N ASP A 334 7.99 17.70 -10.16
CA ASP A 334 9.17 17.12 -10.79
C ASP A 334 9.96 16.31 -9.75
N ILE A 335 9.66 15.02 -9.65
CA ILE A 335 10.21 14.13 -8.63
C ILE A 335 11.73 13.92 -8.77
N ALA A 336 12.28 14.17 -9.95
CA ALA A 336 13.73 14.07 -10.15
C ALA A 336 14.47 15.26 -9.52
N GLU A 337 13.89 16.46 -9.55
CA GLU A 337 14.48 17.67 -8.99
C GLU A 337 13.99 17.96 -7.56
N ASP A 338 12.75 17.55 -7.24
CA ASP A 338 12.08 17.74 -5.96
C ASP A 338 11.48 16.40 -5.46
N PRO A 339 12.31 15.45 -5.00
CA PRO A 339 11.83 14.14 -4.54
C PRO A 339 10.98 14.23 -3.27
N GLN A 340 10.98 15.37 -2.57
CA GLN A 340 10.15 15.60 -1.39
C GLN A 340 8.83 16.31 -1.69
N GLU A 341 8.56 16.64 -2.96
CA GLU A 341 7.27 17.21 -3.39
C GLU A 341 6.91 18.50 -2.61
N THR A 342 7.89 19.40 -2.51
CA THR A 342 7.78 20.65 -1.76
C THR A 342 7.21 21.80 -2.59
N ARG A 343 7.34 21.71 -3.93
CA ARG A 343 6.93 22.76 -4.87
C ARG A 343 5.91 22.25 -5.89
N ASN A 344 4.66 22.67 -5.73
CA ASN A 344 3.63 22.42 -6.75
C ASN A 344 3.90 23.28 -8.01
N LEU A 345 4.04 22.63 -9.17
CA LEU A 345 4.35 23.25 -10.46
C LEU A 345 3.11 23.44 -11.35
N ILE A 346 1.90 23.20 -10.82
CA ILE A 346 0.67 23.20 -11.64
C ILE A 346 0.43 24.52 -12.34
N ASP A 347 0.75 25.64 -11.70
CA ASP A 347 0.58 27.00 -12.23
C ASP A 347 1.84 27.57 -12.89
N ASP A 348 2.91 26.79 -13.00
CA ASP A 348 4.15 27.19 -13.65
C ASP A 348 3.97 27.12 -15.18
N PRO A 349 4.03 28.25 -15.92
CA PRO A 349 3.89 28.24 -17.39
C PRO A 349 4.88 27.34 -18.11
N ALA A 350 6.08 27.15 -17.56
CA ALA A 350 7.10 26.27 -18.14
C ALA A 350 6.69 24.78 -18.12
N HIS A 351 5.75 24.41 -17.26
CA HIS A 351 5.27 23.04 -17.09
C HIS A 351 3.83 22.81 -17.58
N SER A 352 3.21 23.83 -18.21
CA SER A 352 1.80 23.78 -18.64
C SER A 352 1.49 22.62 -19.60
N GLU A 353 2.38 22.33 -20.54
CA GLU A 353 2.20 21.24 -21.50
C GLU A 353 2.32 19.86 -20.81
N VAL A 354 3.25 19.70 -19.86
CA VAL A 354 3.39 18.49 -19.05
C VAL A 354 2.12 18.27 -18.21
N ALA A 355 1.63 19.31 -17.54
CA ALA A 355 0.40 19.26 -16.76
C ALA A 355 -0.80 18.81 -17.63
N LYS A 356 -0.95 19.40 -18.82
CA LYS A 356 -2.01 19.05 -19.76
C LYS A 356 -1.96 17.59 -20.20
N GLN A 357 -0.78 17.08 -20.56
CA GLN A 357 -0.59 15.70 -21.00
C GLN A 357 -0.87 14.71 -19.85
N MET A 358 -0.36 14.98 -18.65
CA MET A 358 -0.60 14.11 -17.50
C MET A 358 -2.06 14.12 -17.04
N ARG A 359 -2.72 15.28 -17.09
CA ARG A 359 -4.15 15.41 -16.81
C ARG A 359 -4.99 14.55 -17.77
N GLN A 360 -4.70 14.61 -19.07
CA GLN A 360 -5.41 13.81 -20.06
C GLN A 360 -5.20 12.32 -19.82
N ARG A 361 -3.97 11.87 -19.59
CA ARG A 361 -3.67 10.44 -19.31
C ARG A 361 -4.34 9.95 -18.04
N LEU A 362 -4.39 10.78 -16.98
CA LEU A 362 -5.10 10.44 -15.75
C LEU A 362 -6.62 10.35 -15.99
N LEU A 363 -7.18 11.25 -16.81
CA LEU A 363 -8.59 11.20 -17.18
C LEU A 363 -8.90 9.92 -17.98
N ASP A 364 -8.06 9.57 -18.96
CA ASP A 364 -8.21 8.34 -19.74
C ASP A 364 -8.13 7.09 -18.85
N PHE A 365 -7.25 7.10 -17.85
CA PHE A 365 -7.20 6.03 -16.84
C PHE A 365 -8.49 5.93 -16.04
N ARG A 366 -9.04 7.04 -15.57
CA ARG A 366 -10.30 7.08 -14.81
C ARG A 366 -11.46 6.54 -15.63
N HIS A 367 -11.53 6.87 -16.93
CA HIS A 367 -12.53 6.29 -17.84
C HIS A 367 -12.35 4.77 -18.03
N ARG A 368 -11.11 4.31 -18.25
CA ARG A 368 -10.84 2.87 -18.43
C ARG A 368 -11.13 2.01 -17.21
N THR A 369 -11.13 2.60 -16.03
CA THR A 369 -11.36 1.91 -14.76
C THR A 369 -12.73 2.19 -14.14
N ASP A 370 -13.64 2.77 -14.92
CA ASP A 370 -15.02 3.10 -14.53
C ASP A 370 -15.06 3.84 -13.17
N ASP A 371 -14.24 4.91 -13.04
CA ASP A 371 -14.11 5.67 -11.79
C ASP A 371 -15.42 6.41 -11.48
N PRO A 372 -16.18 6.04 -10.43
CA PRO A 372 -17.46 6.67 -10.12
C PRO A 372 -17.35 8.13 -9.71
N TRP A 373 -16.14 8.61 -9.36
CA TRP A 373 -15.90 10.03 -9.06
C TRP A 373 -15.76 10.91 -10.32
N LEU A 374 -15.86 10.37 -11.53
CA LEU A 374 -16.01 11.18 -12.75
C LEU A 374 -17.27 12.05 -12.71
N GLU A 375 -18.33 11.54 -12.08
CA GLU A 375 -19.59 12.29 -11.91
C GLU A 375 -19.41 13.58 -11.11
N ILE A 376 -18.49 13.61 -10.14
CA ILE A 376 -18.20 14.81 -9.34
C ILE A 376 -17.60 15.91 -10.21
N ASP A 377 -16.68 15.57 -11.11
CA ASP A 377 -16.09 16.57 -12.02
C ASP A 377 -17.13 17.13 -12.99
N PHE A 378 -18.06 16.30 -13.43
CA PHE A 378 -19.18 16.74 -14.27
C PHE A 378 -20.13 17.68 -13.53
N GLN A 379 -20.51 17.35 -12.30
CA GLN A 379 -21.34 18.19 -11.46
C GLN A 379 -20.67 19.54 -11.15
N GLN A 380 -19.38 19.57 -10.90
CA GLN A 380 -18.63 20.80 -10.69
C GLN A 380 -18.67 21.68 -11.94
N GLY A 381 -18.44 21.13 -13.12
CA GLY A 381 -18.53 21.86 -14.38
C GLY A 381 -19.92 22.50 -14.59
N MET A 382 -21.00 21.78 -14.26
CA MET A 382 -22.35 22.33 -14.31
C MET A 382 -22.57 23.50 -13.34
N ILE A 383 -21.98 23.44 -12.14
CA ILE A 383 -22.08 24.53 -11.15
C ILE A 383 -21.35 25.78 -11.66
N ASP A 384 -20.16 25.58 -12.21
CA ASP A 384 -19.33 26.67 -12.74
C ASP A 384 -19.99 27.35 -13.97
N GLU A 385 -20.79 26.60 -14.76
CA GLU A 385 -21.61 27.16 -15.86
C GLU A 385 -22.81 27.94 -15.37
N ILE A 386 -23.41 27.56 -14.23
CA ILE A 386 -24.62 28.23 -13.69
C ILE A 386 -24.26 29.45 -12.85
N ASP A 387 -23.18 29.39 -12.11
CA ASP A 387 -22.70 30.46 -11.23
C ASP A 387 -21.21 30.69 -11.40
N PRO A 388 -20.78 31.33 -12.49
CA PRO A 388 -19.38 31.68 -12.68
C PRO A 388 -18.98 32.73 -11.66
N LEU A 389 -18.33 32.28 -10.59
CA LEU A 389 -17.77 33.14 -9.53
C LEU A 389 -16.54 33.93 -10.04
#